data_f9b8106b11856375d08e0b5f783e73a3
#
_entry.id   f9b8106b11856375d08e0b5f783e73a3
#
_cell.length_a   1.000
_cell.length_b   1.000
_cell.length_c   1.000
_cell.angle_alpha   90.00
_cell.angle_beta   90.00
_cell.angle_gamma   90.00
#
_symmetry.space_group_name_H-M   'P 1'
#
loop_
_entity.id
_entity.type
_entity.pdbx_description
1 polymer ?
#
loop_
_entity_poly.entity_id
_entity_poly.type
_entity_poly.pdbx_seq_one_letter_code
_entity_poly.pdbx_strand_id
1 'polypeptide(L)'
;LKNKPQEFIALSPKATVPVLLKEDHSVINESLDIVKWVLGQSDPSGLLAPLYDKNEDVENVIYLIDNEFKFHLDRYKYSTRYDTNHKYKHRDSAADILKRIDDKIMANGFMYGNKISIYELCILPLIRQFMIADHDWFEKSFECEKVKKSLQYFINSDAFKVTMRRYDEWSKDKTKIQYFP
;
A
#
# COMPACT_ATOMS: atom_id res chain seq x y z
N LEU A 1 9.88 -0.73 14.01
CA LEU A 1 10.66 0.07 13.03
C LEU A 1 11.63 1.10 13.66
N LYS A 2 11.63 1.25 15.01
CA LYS A 2 12.55 2.19 15.68
C LYS A 2 13.99 1.65 15.77
N ASN A 3 14.14 0.32 15.91
CA ASN A 3 15.43 -0.36 16.05
C ASN A 3 15.72 -1.12 14.75
N LYS A 4 16.27 -0.43 13.75
CA LYS A 4 16.68 -1.08 12.51
C LYS A 4 18.05 -1.69 12.69
N PRO A 5 18.27 -2.97 12.29
CA PRO A 5 19.56 -3.61 12.36
C PRO A 5 20.59 -2.89 11.48
N GLN A 6 21.86 -2.93 11.86
CA GLN A 6 22.96 -2.31 11.10
C GLN A 6 23.07 -2.92 9.69
N GLU A 7 22.84 -4.22 9.59
CA GLU A 7 22.80 -4.95 8.32
C GLU A 7 21.74 -4.40 7.37
N PHE A 8 20.56 -4.06 7.89
CA PHE A 8 19.49 -3.42 7.10
C PHE A 8 19.89 -2.02 6.63
N ILE A 9 20.50 -1.21 7.50
CA ILE A 9 20.98 0.15 7.16
C ILE A 9 22.09 0.08 6.11
N ALA A 10 22.98 -0.91 6.19
CA ALA A 10 24.03 -1.13 5.19
C ALA A 10 23.45 -1.47 3.80
N LEU A 11 22.35 -2.24 3.74
CA LEU A 11 21.67 -2.55 2.49
C LEU A 11 20.88 -1.37 1.92
N SER A 12 20.27 -0.58 2.77
CA SER A 12 19.42 0.54 2.36
C SER A 12 19.68 1.76 3.24
N PRO A 13 20.58 2.67 2.82
CA PRO A 13 20.92 3.89 3.58
C PRO A 13 19.71 4.81 3.83
N LYS A 14 18.69 4.79 2.96
CA LYS A 14 17.42 5.49 3.21
C LYS A 14 16.73 4.97 4.47
N ALA A 15 17.04 3.75 4.89
CA ALA A 15 16.44 3.07 6.04
C ALA A 15 14.90 3.05 6.02
N THR A 16 14.29 3.00 4.84
CA THR A 16 12.85 2.84 4.62
C THR A 16 12.50 1.37 4.40
N VAL A 17 11.28 0.97 4.63
CA VAL A 17 10.75 -0.37 4.36
C VAL A 17 9.56 -0.27 3.40
N PRO A 18 9.39 -1.28 2.52
CA PRO A 18 10.12 -2.52 2.39
C PRO A 18 11.47 -2.39 1.65
N VAL A 19 12.33 -3.39 1.79
CA VAL A 19 13.57 -3.56 1.00
C VAL A 19 13.68 -5.01 0.57
N LEU A 20 13.95 -5.26 -0.69
CA LEU A 20 14.20 -6.58 -1.24
C LEU A 20 15.68 -6.70 -1.65
N LEU A 21 16.40 -7.64 -1.06
CA LEU A 21 17.73 -8.07 -1.50
C LEU A 21 17.54 -9.28 -2.42
N LYS A 22 18.01 -9.16 -3.68
CA LYS A 22 17.98 -10.25 -4.65
C LYS A 22 19.19 -11.18 -4.53
N GLU A 23 19.11 -12.35 -5.17
CA GLU A 23 20.20 -13.33 -5.18
C GLU A 23 21.51 -12.79 -5.82
N ASP A 24 21.37 -11.89 -6.80
CA ASP A 24 22.49 -11.19 -7.44
C ASP A 24 23.09 -10.05 -6.60
N HIS A 25 22.65 -9.94 -5.32
CA HIS A 25 23.01 -8.89 -4.37
C HIS A 25 22.52 -7.48 -4.74
N SER A 26 21.75 -7.31 -5.80
CA SER A 26 21.09 -6.03 -6.07
C SER A 26 19.91 -5.77 -5.13
N VAL A 27 19.64 -4.50 -4.85
CA VAL A 27 18.64 -4.09 -3.86
C VAL A 27 17.54 -3.29 -4.54
N ILE A 28 16.27 -3.62 -4.23
CA ILE A 28 15.09 -2.84 -4.61
C ILE A 28 14.53 -2.18 -3.36
N ASN A 29 14.42 -0.84 -3.37
CA ASN A 29 14.03 -0.05 -2.20
C ASN A 29 12.59 0.48 -2.25
N GLU A 30 11.95 0.49 -3.42
CA GLU A 30 10.60 1.04 -3.57
C GLU A 30 9.58 -0.11 -3.65
N SER A 31 8.48 0.02 -2.89
CA SER A 31 7.46 -1.03 -2.81
C SER A 31 6.84 -1.39 -4.17
N LEU A 32 6.58 -0.39 -5.01
CA LEU A 32 6.04 -0.60 -6.35
C LEU A 32 7.01 -1.40 -7.24
N ASP A 33 8.30 -1.09 -7.17
CA ASP A 33 9.32 -1.79 -7.95
C ASP A 33 9.47 -3.24 -7.48
N ILE A 34 9.33 -3.49 -6.16
CA ILE A 34 9.29 -4.86 -5.63
C ILE A 34 8.08 -5.61 -6.18
N VAL A 35 6.89 -5.00 -6.18
CA VAL A 35 5.66 -5.61 -6.74
C VAL A 35 5.86 -5.93 -8.22
N LYS A 36 6.34 -4.97 -9.02
CA LYS A 36 6.61 -5.18 -10.45
C LYS A 36 7.64 -6.28 -10.69
N TRP A 37 8.71 -6.32 -9.90
CA TRP A 37 9.74 -7.33 -10.00
C TRP A 37 9.21 -8.74 -9.68
N VAL A 38 8.49 -8.91 -8.56
CA VAL A 38 7.92 -10.20 -8.14
C VAL A 38 6.93 -10.72 -9.17
N LEU A 39 5.99 -9.88 -9.59
CA LEU A 39 4.98 -10.26 -10.60
C LEU A 39 5.60 -10.48 -11.98
N GLY A 40 6.71 -9.82 -12.30
CA GLY A 40 7.49 -10.07 -13.51
C GLY A 40 8.17 -11.43 -13.53
N GLN A 41 8.42 -12.07 -12.36
CA GLN A 41 8.93 -13.44 -12.29
C GLN A 41 7.80 -14.46 -12.56
N SER A 42 6.61 -14.21 -12.00
CA SER A 42 5.44 -15.07 -12.19
C SER A 42 4.17 -14.29 -11.83
N ASP A 43 3.24 -14.20 -12.78
CA ASP A 43 1.94 -13.56 -12.60
C ASP A 43 0.80 -14.45 -13.09
N PRO A 44 0.55 -15.61 -12.45
CA PRO A 44 -0.48 -16.55 -12.88
C PRO A 44 -1.90 -15.97 -12.78
N SER A 45 -2.08 -14.94 -11.98
CA SER A 45 -3.37 -14.26 -11.80
C SER A 45 -3.57 -13.07 -12.76
N GLY A 46 -2.56 -12.68 -13.54
CA GLY A 46 -2.64 -11.56 -14.47
C GLY A 46 -2.85 -10.20 -13.74
N LEU A 47 -2.18 -10.01 -12.62
CA LEU A 47 -2.29 -8.78 -11.84
C LEU A 47 -1.68 -7.56 -12.56
N LEU A 48 -0.68 -7.81 -13.43
CA LEU A 48 -0.04 -6.78 -14.26
C LEU A 48 -0.81 -6.44 -15.55
N ALA A 49 -1.94 -7.11 -15.84
CA ALA A 49 -2.69 -6.90 -17.07
C ALA A 49 -2.95 -5.42 -17.40
N PRO A 50 -3.33 -4.53 -16.43
CA PRO A 50 -3.53 -3.12 -16.72
C PRO A 50 -2.31 -2.41 -17.31
N LEU A 51 -1.09 -2.79 -16.91
CA LEU A 51 0.15 -2.24 -17.47
C LEU A 51 0.42 -2.71 -18.89
N TYR A 52 0.13 -3.98 -19.18
CA TYR A 52 0.33 -4.55 -20.50
C TYR A 52 -0.67 -4.03 -21.54
N ASP A 53 -1.88 -3.76 -21.10
CA ASP A 53 -2.93 -3.16 -21.94
C ASP A 53 -2.71 -1.66 -22.20
N LYS A 54 -1.53 -1.13 -21.81
CA LYS A 54 -1.15 0.28 -21.96
C LYS A 54 -2.24 1.23 -21.44
N ASN A 55 -2.84 0.85 -20.34
CA ASN A 55 -3.78 1.73 -19.65
C ASN A 55 -2.99 2.87 -18.96
N GLU A 56 -2.87 3.99 -19.64
CA GLU A 56 -2.14 5.19 -19.18
C GLU A 56 -2.63 5.68 -17.81
N ASP A 57 -3.85 5.33 -17.44
CA ASP A 57 -4.42 5.71 -16.14
C ASP A 57 -3.77 4.97 -14.96
N VAL A 58 -3.18 3.79 -15.17
CA VAL A 58 -2.55 3.00 -14.08
C VAL A 58 -1.46 3.79 -13.39
N GLU A 59 -0.51 4.29 -14.16
CA GLU A 59 0.65 5.00 -13.61
C GLU A 59 0.21 6.33 -12.96
N ASN A 60 -0.75 7.03 -13.56
CA ASN A 60 -1.31 8.26 -13.01
C ASN A 60 -2.01 8.03 -11.67
N VAL A 61 -2.79 6.96 -11.55
CA VAL A 61 -3.49 6.62 -10.30
C VAL A 61 -2.48 6.21 -9.22
N ILE A 62 -1.51 5.38 -9.55
CA ILE A 62 -0.47 4.97 -8.60
C ILE A 62 0.33 6.20 -8.15
N TYR A 63 0.72 7.07 -9.09
CA TYR A 63 1.42 8.31 -8.76
C TYR A 63 0.61 9.21 -7.83
N LEU A 64 -0.68 9.40 -8.12
CA LEU A 64 -1.59 10.19 -7.28
C LEU A 64 -1.64 9.66 -5.84
N ILE A 65 -1.73 8.35 -5.70
CA ILE A 65 -1.81 7.71 -4.39
C ILE A 65 -0.47 7.74 -3.64
N ASP A 66 0.63 7.41 -4.31
CA ASP A 66 1.95 7.36 -3.66
C ASP A 66 2.52 8.73 -3.29
N ASN A 67 2.11 9.77 -3.99
CA ASN A 67 2.63 11.12 -3.76
C ASN A 67 1.61 12.01 -3.05
N GLU A 68 0.48 12.33 -3.69
CA GLU A 68 -0.45 13.31 -3.13
C GLU A 68 -1.26 12.74 -1.96
N PHE A 69 -1.88 11.58 -2.16
CA PHE A 69 -2.67 10.95 -1.09
C PHE A 69 -1.80 10.61 0.13
N LYS A 70 -0.66 9.96 -0.09
CA LYS A 70 0.26 9.58 0.98
C LYS A 70 0.82 10.79 1.73
N PHE A 71 1.09 11.89 1.04
CA PHE A 71 1.49 13.15 1.70
C PHE A 71 0.44 13.61 2.71
N HIS A 72 -0.84 13.58 2.35
CA HIS A 72 -1.93 13.95 3.23
C HIS A 72 -2.20 12.90 4.32
N LEU A 73 -2.14 11.63 3.97
CA LEU A 73 -2.27 10.51 4.91
C LEU A 73 -1.25 10.59 6.05
N ASP A 74 0.03 10.81 5.73
CA ASP A 74 1.09 10.88 6.73
C ASP A 74 0.89 12.05 7.69
N ARG A 75 0.46 13.21 7.19
CA ARG A 75 0.17 14.40 8.01
C ARG A 75 -1.10 14.28 8.83
N TYR A 76 -2.06 13.55 8.34
CA TYR A 76 -3.25 13.21 9.11
C TYR A 76 -2.93 12.21 10.23
N LYS A 77 -2.34 11.08 9.87
CA LYS A 77 -2.07 9.95 10.78
C LYS A 77 -1.01 10.28 11.84
N TYR A 78 0.01 11.02 11.45
CA TYR A 78 1.15 11.39 12.29
C TYR A 78 1.19 12.89 12.56
N SER A 79 0.04 13.53 12.69
CA SER A 79 -0.08 14.98 12.84
C SER A 79 0.83 15.58 13.93
N THR A 80 1.07 14.84 15.03
CA THR A 80 2.00 15.26 16.11
C THR A 80 3.46 15.41 15.65
N ARG A 81 3.84 14.85 14.51
CA ARG A 81 5.18 14.99 13.92
C ARG A 81 5.28 16.15 12.92
N TYR A 82 4.14 16.68 12.50
CA TYR A 82 4.04 17.75 11.50
C TYR A 82 3.35 18.97 12.11
N ASP A 83 2.03 19.08 11.94
CA ASP A 83 1.21 20.17 12.47
C ASP A 83 -0.18 19.65 12.85
N THR A 84 -0.46 19.66 14.13
CA THR A 84 -1.75 19.20 14.68
C THR A 84 -2.92 20.09 14.28
N ASN A 85 -2.68 21.39 14.06
CA ASN A 85 -3.72 22.35 13.68
C ASN A 85 -4.32 22.06 12.29
N HIS A 86 -3.51 21.45 11.39
CA HIS A 86 -3.93 21.13 10.04
C HIS A 86 -4.34 19.66 9.87
N LYS A 87 -4.42 18.87 10.94
CA LYS A 87 -4.76 17.45 10.90
C LYS A 87 -6.00 17.17 10.04
N TYR A 88 -7.11 17.81 10.33
CA TYR A 88 -8.38 17.56 9.64
C TYR A 88 -8.39 18.10 8.22
N LYS A 89 -7.69 19.20 7.94
CA LYS A 89 -7.47 19.66 6.56
C LYS A 89 -6.78 18.59 5.71
N HIS A 90 -5.79 17.91 6.26
CA HIS A 90 -5.11 16.81 5.57
C HIS A 90 -6.01 15.60 5.41
N ARG A 91 -6.87 15.27 6.39
CA ARG A 91 -7.89 14.24 6.23
C ARG A 91 -8.82 14.54 5.06
N ASP A 92 -9.36 15.75 5.02
CA ASP A 92 -10.34 16.15 4.03
C ASP A 92 -9.71 16.19 2.63
N SER A 93 -8.48 16.69 2.49
CA SER A 93 -7.73 16.62 1.23
C SER A 93 -7.46 15.17 0.78
N ALA A 94 -7.13 14.28 1.70
CA ALA A 94 -6.98 12.85 1.39
C ALA A 94 -8.32 12.24 0.94
N ALA A 95 -9.43 12.58 1.60
CA ALA A 95 -10.77 12.13 1.24
C ALA A 95 -11.17 12.61 -0.16
N ASP A 96 -10.86 13.85 -0.53
CA ASP A 96 -11.14 14.37 -1.88
C ASP A 96 -10.37 13.63 -2.98
N ILE A 97 -9.13 13.20 -2.70
CA ILE A 97 -8.39 12.33 -3.60
C ILE A 97 -9.11 10.97 -3.74
N LEU A 98 -9.56 10.40 -2.63
CA LEU A 98 -10.25 9.11 -2.65
C LEU A 98 -11.63 9.18 -3.35
N LYS A 99 -12.32 10.32 -3.36
CA LYS A 99 -13.53 10.51 -4.18
C LYS A 99 -13.21 10.34 -5.68
N ARG A 100 -12.10 10.90 -6.14
CA ARG A 100 -11.64 10.72 -7.53
C ARG A 100 -11.31 9.26 -7.85
N ILE A 101 -10.80 8.52 -6.87
CA ILE A 101 -10.56 7.07 -6.99
C ILE A 101 -11.88 6.30 -6.98
N ASP A 102 -12.84 6.66 -6.12
CA ASP A 102 -14.16 6.03 -6.06
C ASP A 102 -14.89 6.10 -7.42
N ASP A 103 -14.78 7.23 -8.11
CA ASP A 103 -15.36 7.40 -9.45
C ASP A 103 -14.77 6.43 -10.49
N LYS A 104 -13.50 6.06 -10.34
CA LYS A 104 -12.81 5.11 -11.22
C LYS A 104 -13.10 3.65 -10.91
N ILE A 105 -13.51 3.32 -9.70
CA ILE A 105 -13.86 1.95 -9.30
C ILE A 105 -15.19 1.58 -9.96
N MET A 106 -15.22 0.44 -10.65
CA MET A 106 -16.42 -0.11 -11.26
C MET A 106 -17.41 -0.61 -10.20
N ALA A 107 -18.65 -0.87 -10.60
CA ALA A 107 -19.72 -1.34 -9.70
C ALA A 107 -19.38 -2.68 -9.00
N ASN A 108 -18.54 -3.50 -9.61
CA ASN A 108 -18.05 -4.75 -9.01
C ASN A 108 -17.01 -4.56 -7.91
N GLY A 109 -16.46 -3.35 -7.73
CA GLY A 109 -15.49 -3.01 -6.70
C GLY A 109 -14.02 -3.07 -7.15
N PHE A 110 -13.76 -3.20 -8.46
CA PHE A 110 -12.40 -3.22 -9.02
C PHE A 110 -12.17 -2.04 -9.98
N MET A 111 -10.92 -1.62 -10.10
CA MET A 111 -10.53 -0.56 -11.04
C MET A 111 -10.27 -1.10 -12.45
N TYR A 112 -10.01 -2.40 -12.56
CA TYR A 112 -9.75 -3.05 -13.85
C TYR A 112 -10.36 -4.45 -13.88
N GLY A 113 -11.19 -4.72 -14.91
CA GLY A 113 -11.80 -6.03 -15.09
C GLY A 113 -12.72 -6.44 -13.94
N ASN A 114 -12.59 -7.69 -13.48
CA ASN A 114 -13.47 -8.29 -12.48
C ASN A 114 -12.73 -8.93 -11.30
N LYS A 115 -11.48 -8.58 -11.10
CA LYS A 115 -10.60 -9.11 -10.05
C LYS A 115 -9.58 -8.07 -9.61
N ILE A 116 -8.89 -8.34 -8.51
CA ILE A 116 -7.73 -7.56 -8.05
C ILE A 116 -6.70 -7.46 -9.18
N SER A 117 -6.11 -6.29 -9.31
CA SER A 117 -5.01 -5.97 -10.20
C SER A 117 -3.92 -5.19 -9.47
N ILE A 118 -2.89 -4.75 -10.18
CA ILE A 118 -1.84 -3.91 -9.62
C ILE A 118 -2.40 -2.60 -9.04
N TYR A 119 -3.53 -2.09 -9.52
CA TYR A 119 -4.19 -0.93 -8.93
C TYR A 119 -4.48 -1.18 -7.44
N GLU A 120 -5.25 -2.24 -7.15
CA GLU A 120 -5.68 -2.54 -5.78
C GLU A 120 -4.48 -2.87 -4.88
N LEU A 121 -3.48 -3.58 -5.40
CA LEU A 121 -2.27 -3.91 -4.64
C LEU A 121 -1.49 -2.66 -4.21
N CYS A 122 -1.47 -1.60 -5.04
CA CYS A 122 -0.74 -0.37 -4.75
C CYS A 122 -1.55 0.59 -3.87
N ILE A 123 -2.88 0.66 -4.05
CA ILE A 123 -3.69 1.70 -3.39
C ILE A 123 -4.31 1.24 -2.07
N LEU A 124 -4.83 0.00 -2.00
CA LEU A 124 -5.62 -0.44 -0.85
C LEU A 124 -4.83 -0.52 0.47
N PRO A 125 -3.54 -0.87 0.51
CA PRO A 125 -2.75 -0.80 1.74
C PRO A 125 -2.69 0.60 2.33
N LEU A 126 -2.60 1.66 1.50
CA LEU A 126 -2.59 3.05 1.96
C LEU A 126 -3.98 3.52 2.39
N ILE A 127 -5.04 3.13 1.66
CA ILE A 127 -6.44 3.40 2.05
C ILE A 127 -6.76 2.74 3.40
N ARG A 128 -6.27 1.51 3.62
CA ARG A 128 -6.38 0.86 4.93
C ARG A 128 -5.71 1.67 6.05
N GLN A 129 -4.55 2.27 5.78
CA GLN A 129 -3.90 3.15 6.76
C GLN A 129 -4.74 4.39 7.08
N PHE A 130 -5.44 4.92 6.08
CA PHE A 130 -6.36 6.04 6.24
C PHE A 130 -7.57 5.67 7.11
N MET A 131 -8.19 4.52 6.84
CA MET A 131 -9.25 3.97 7.69
C MET A 131 -8.80 3.78 9.15
N ILE A 132 -7.62 3.21 9.38
CA ILE A 132 -7.10 2.96 10.74
C ILE A 132 -6.82 4.27 11.50
N ALA A 133 -6.50 5.36 10.80
CA ALA A 133 -6.21 6.64 11.43
C ALA A 133 -7.43 7.22 12.18
N ASP A 134 -8.65 6.94 11.68
CA ASP A 134 -9.91 7.29 12.33
C ASP A 134 -11.04 6.40 11.77
N HIS A 135 -11.18 5.23 12.35
CA HIS A 135 -12.14 4.21 11.90
C HIS A 135 -13.58 4.70 11.98
N ASP A 136 -13.93 5.39 13.07
CA ASP A 136 -15.30 5.87 13.27
C ASP A 136 -15.71 6.91 12.22
N TRP A 137 -14.83 7.84 11.92
CA TRP A 137 -15.08 8.82 10.87
C TRP A 137 -15.15 8.15 9.48
N PHE A 138 -14.24 7.22 9.20
CA PHE A 138 -14.23 6.49 7.93
C PHE A 138 -15.52 5.72 7.69
N GLU A 139 -16.05 5.04 8.71
CA GLU A 139 -17.31 4.29 8.57
C GLU A 139 -18.55 5.18 8.47
N LYS A 140 -18.61 6.23 9.30
CA LYS A 140 -19.83 7.03 9.48
C LYS A 140 -19.94 8.24 8.55
N SER A 141 -18.82 8.82 8.14
CA SER A 141 -18.78 10.14 7.48
C SER A 141 -18.09 10.14 6.11
N PHE A 142 -17.31 9.11 5.80
CA PHE A 142 -16.65 8.99 4.51
C PHE A 142 -17.58 8.32 3.50
N GLU A 143 -17.92 9.04 2.42
CA GLU A 143 -19.03 8.67 1.50
C GLU A 143 -18.60 7.87 0.25
N CYS A 144 -17.35 7.38 0.20
CA CYS A 144 -16.84 6.63 -0.96
C CYS A 144 -17.15 5.13 -0.82
N GLU A 145 -18.33 4.74 -1.21
CA GLU A 145 -18.84 3.37 -1.00
C GLU A 145 -18.10 2.31 -1.82
N LYS A 146 -17.64 2.65 -3.04
CA LYS A 146 -16.89 1.71 -3.86
C LYS A 146 -15.48 1.49 -3.29
N VAL A 147 -14.84 2.55 -2.78
CA VAL A 147 -13.56 2.45 -2.05
C VAL A 147 -13.73 1.56 -0.82
N LYS A 148 -14.77 1.75 -0.01
CA LYS A 148 -15.06 0.90 1.14
C LYS A 148 -15.25 -0.56 0.74
N LYS A 149 -16.05 -0.81 -0.29
CA LYS A 149 -16.31 -2.16 -0.83
C LYS A 149 -15.01 -2.83 -1.30
N SER A 150 -14.19 -2.12 -2.08
CA SER A 150 -12.90 -2.61 -2.57
C SER A 150 -11.96 -2.93 -1.41
N LEU A 151 -11.86 -2.03 -0.42
CA LEU A 151 -11.06 -2.23 0.77
C LEU A 151 -11.54 -3.44 1.57
N GLN A 152 -12.85 -3.60 1.76
CA GLN A 152 -13.43 -4.72 2.49
C GLN A 152 -13.14 -6.07 1.79
N TYR A 153 -13.23 -6.11 0.46
CA TYR A 153 -12.84 -7.28 -0.32
C TYR A 153 -11.36 -7.63 -0.09
N PHE A 154 -10.48 -6.64 -0.15
CA PHE A 154 -9.03 -6.81 0.03
C PHE A 154 -8.68 -7.35 1.42
N ILE A 155 -9.18 -6.73 2.50
CA ILE A 155 -8.85 -7.13 3.88
C ILE A 155 -9.42 -8.50 4.27
N ASN A 156 -10.49 -8.94 3.61
CA ASN A 156 -11.09 -10.26 3.83
C ASN A 156 -10.44 -11.36 2.99
N SER A 157 -9.56 -11.02 2.03
CA SER A 157 -8.87 -12.00 1.19
C SER A 157 -7.92 -12.87 2.01
N ASP A 158 -7.72 -14.11 1.59
CA ASP A 158 -6.79 -15.01 2.23
C ASP A 158 -5.35 -14.53 2.07
N ALA A 159 -5.00 -13.94 0.91
CA ALA A 159 -3.70 -13.33 0.68
C ALA A 159 -3.39 -12.25 1.72
N PHE A 160 -4.35 -11.35 2.01
CA PHE A 160 -4.17 -10.33 3.03
C PHE A 160 -4.00 -10.95 4.43
N LYS A 161 -4.84 -11.92 4.81
CA LYS A 161 -4.77 -12.57 6.13
C LYS A 161 -3.42 -13.27 6.35
N VAL A 162 -2.91 -13.93 5.32
CA VAL A 162 -1.61 -14.60 5.36
C VAL A 162 -0.47 -13.58 5.49
N THR A 163 -0.50 -12.51 4.68
CA THR A 163 0.53 -11.46 4.69
C THR A 163 0.57 -10.69 6.01
N MET A 164 -0.58 -10.52 6.68
CA MET A 164 -0.69 -9.78 7.94
C MET A 164 -0.35 -10.60 9.20
N ARG A 165 0.16 -11.82 9.04
CA ARG A 165 0.71 -12.58 10.17
C ARG A 165 1.83 -11.79 10.84
N ARG A 166 1.89 -11.89 12.16
CA ARG A 166 2.99 -11.29 12.91
C ARG A 166 4.19 -12.24 12.88
N TYR A 167 5.33 -11.68 12.52
CA TYR A 167 6.61 -12.35 12.59
C TYR A 167 7.42 -11.78 13.76
N ASP A 168 8.30 -12.60 14.32
CA ASP A 168 9.26 -12.13 15.32
C ASP A 168 10.20 -11.09 14.72
N GLU A 169 10.64 -10.17 15.56
CA GLU A 169 11.67 -9.21 15.16
C GLU A 169 12.94 -9.95 14.76
N TRP A 170 13.47 -9.61 13.59
CA TRP A 170 14.72 -10.17 13.13
C TRP A 170 15.89 -9.72 14.01
N SER A 171 16.76 -10.65 14.40
CA SER A 171 18.05 -10.35 15.04
C SER A 171 19.09 -11.32 14.52
N LYS A 172 20.36 -10.85 14.47
CA LYS A 172 21.49 -11.64 13.99
C LYS A 172 21.71 -12.94 14.75
N ASP A 173 21.37 -12.94 16.03
CA ASP A 173 21.54 -14.09 16.92
C ASP A 173 20.40 -15.09 16.85
N LYS A 174 19.30 -14.76 16.17
CA LYS A 174 18.18 -15.67 15.94
C LYS A 174 18.49 -16.55 14.73
N THR A 175 18.82 -17.79 14.96
CA THR A 175 19.14 -18.80 13.93
C THR A 175 17.93 -19.30 13.16
N LYS A 176 16.72 -18.90 13.52
CA LYS A 176 15.49 -19.38 12.89
C LYS A 176 15.15 -18.58 11.64
N ILE A 177 15.37 -19.19 10.47
CA ILE A 177 14.92 -18.63 9.19
C ILE A 177 13.40 -18.60 9.18
N GLN A 178 12.84 -17.46 8.80
CA GLN A 178 11.40 -17.30 8.58
C GLN A 178 11.13 -17.29 7.08
N TYR A 179 10.28 -18.20 6.62
CA TYR A 179 9.82 -18.25 5.25
C TYR A 179 8.46 -17.55 5.15
N PHE A 180 8.32 -16.69 4.15
CA PHE A 180 7.02 -16.16 3.78
C PHE A 180 6.24 -17.23 2.98
N PRO A 181 4.92 -17.28 3.18
CA PRO A 181 4.06 -18.25 2.50
C PRO A 181 3.98 -18.02 0.98
#